data_9c6219846c1c90ff4aee76a534bb96ce
#
_entry.id   9c6219846c1c90ff4aee76a534bb96ce
#
_cell.length_a   1.000
_cell.length_b   1.000
_cell.length_c   1.000
_cell.angle_alpha   90.00
_cell.angle_beta   90.00
_cell.angle_gamma   90.00
#
_symmetry.space_group_name_H-M   'P 1'
#
loop_
_entity.id
_entity.type
_entity.pdbx_description
1 polymer ?
#
loop_
_entity_poly.entity_id
_entity_poly.type
_entity_poly.pdbx_seq_one_letter_code
_entity_poly.pdbx_strand_id
1 'polypeptide(L)'
;MTISKRKKVWITGGGTGIGKELTKIFSDNEFDVIISARREEKLLEVAKHNKKHIFPYKLDVSKIKETETISKKIIKKFGSLDLLILNAAVYSPGSLXKINPSETKKVIDINLSGVINCLPIILEDMKKKKKGQIVFVSSPAGYRGMPGAGLYGVTKSGLTFLAETLKIELEKFNIKVQVVHPGFVKTPMTDKNTFPMPFLMSPEKASKIIFSKLNSNVFEIYFPKSLLIPMKLLCLLPYKIYFFLIKKFIKLPE
;
A
#
# COMPACT_ATOMS: atom_id res chain seq x y z
N MET A 1 -16.59 34.60 0.94
CA MET A 1 -16.08 33.46 0.13
C MET A 1 -15.73 32.32 1.03
N THR A 2 -16.56 31.29 1.07
CA THR A 2 -16.26 30.05 1.83
C THR A 2 -15.15 29.32 1.07
N ILE A 3 -13.94 29.35 1.61
CA ILE A 3 -12.85 28.56 1.05
C ILE A 3 -13.25 27.08 1.24
N SER A 4 -13.70 26.45 0.18
CA SER A 4 -13.94 25.02 0.18
C SER A 4 -12.64 24.34 0.61
N LYS A 5 -12.61 23.82 1.81
CA LYS A 5 -11.41 23.21 2.38
C LYS A 5 -11.26 21.79 1.83
N ARG A 6 -10.55 21.67 0.70
CA ARG A 6 -10.30 20.36 0.07
C ARG A 6 -9.66 19.40 1.08
N LYS A 7 -10.08 18.15 1.05
CA LYS A 7 -9.45 17.10 1.86
C LYS A 7 -8.03 16.85 1.35
N LYS A 8 -7.18 16.38 2.22
CA LYS A 8 -5.75 16.19 1.91
C LYS A 8 -5.37 14.73 2.03
N VAL A 9 -4.78 14.19 0.98
CA VAL A 9 -4.31 12.81 0.96
C VAL A 9 -2.81 12.78 0.61
N TRP A 10 -2.06 11.97 1.36
CA TRP A 10 -0.67 11.68 1.01
C TRP A 10 -0.59 10.22 0.55
N ILE A 11 -0.05 10.02 -0.68
CA ILE A 11 0.11 8.69 -1.29
C ILE A 11 1.60 8.41 -1.52
N THR A 12 2.15 7.44 -0.81
CA THR A 12 3.51 6.98 -1.07
C THR A 12 3.49 6.03 -2.27
N GLY A 13 4.51 6.11 -3.14
CA GLY A 13 4.53 5.34 -4.37
C GLY A 13 3.56 5.88 -5.44
N GLY A 14 3.29 7.19 -5.42
CA GLY A 14 2.30 7.84 -6.30
C GLY A 14 2.69 7.97 -7.76
N GLY A 15 3.89 7.53 -8.17
CA GLY A 15 4.40 7.77 -9.54
C GLY A 15 4.00 6.72 -10.57
N THR A 16 3.54 5.53 -10.18
CA THR A 16 3.20 4.45 -11.12
C THR A 16 2.08 3.55 -10.57
N GLY A 17 1.52 2.72 -11.43
CA GLY A 17 0.56 1.68 -11.05
C GLY A 17 -0.64 2.19 -10.26
N ILE A 18 -0.99 1.48 -9.21
CA ILE A 18 -2.15 1.81 -8.35
C ILE A 18 -2.00 3.23 -7.78
N GLY A 19 -0.80 3.59 -7.29
CA GLY A 19 -0.56 4.91 -6.70
C GLY A 19 -0.81 6.05 -7.68
N LYS A 20 -0.36 5.89 -8.93
CA LYS A 20 -0.61 6.87 -10.00
C LYS A 20 -2.11 7.05 -10.25
N GLU A 21 -2.84 5.96 -10.40
CA GLU A 21 -4.27 6.03 -10.72
C GLU A 21 -5.11 6.54 -9.52
N LEU A 22 -4.73 6.18 -8.29
CA LEU A 22 -5.34 6.78 -7.09
C LEU A 22 -5.11 8.29 -7.07
N THR A 23 -3.89 8.75 -7.42
CA THR A 23 -3.58 10.18 -7.47
C THR A 23 -4.55 10.94 -8.38
N LYS A 24 -4.79 10.41 -9.58
CA LYS A 24 -5.73 11.03 -10.51
C LYS A 24 -7.14 11.07 -9.94
N ILE A 25 -7.64 9.91 -9.48
CA ILE A 25 -9.00 9.80 -8.91
C ILE A 25 -9.19 10.79 -7.77
N PHE A 26 -8.24 10.88 -6.85
CA PHE A 26 -8.36 11.81 -5.72
C PHE A 26 -8.37 13.27 -6.17
N SER A 27 -7.50 13.65 -7.12
CA SER A 27 -7.44 15.03 -7.59
C SER A 27 -8.73 15.44 -8.33
N ASP A 28 -9.36 14.47 -9.02
CA ASP A 28 -10.63 14.68 -9.74
C ASP A 28 -11.83 14.72 -8.77
N ASN A 29 -11.65 14.26 -7.52
CA ASN A 29 -12.68 14.22 -6.48
C ASN A 29 -12.37 15.21 -5.33
N GLU A 30 -11.85 16.38 -5.69
CA GLU A 30 -11.64 17.52 -4.80
C GLU A 30 -10.70 17.31 -3.63
N PHE A 31 -9.65 16.51 -3.82
CA PHE A 31 -8.57 16.41 -2.83
C PHE A 31 -7.35 17.21 -3.29
N ASP A 32 -6.59 17.72 -2.32
CA ASP A 32 -5.20 18.11 -2.51
C ASP A 32 -4.39 16.84 -2.30
N VAL A 33 -3.68 16.40 -3.34
CA VAL A 33 -3.02 15.08 -3.37
C VAL A 33 -1.50 15.26 -3.29
N ILE A 34 -0.94 14.90 -2.17
CA ILE A 34 0.50 14.87 -1.97
C ILE A 34 0.99 13.49 -2.44
N ILE A 35 1.96 13.45 -3.34
CA ILE A 35 2.50 12.19 -3.85
C ILE A 35 4.00 12.10 -3.61
N SER A 36 4.48 10.92 -3.25
CA SER A 36 5.92 10.74 -3.08
C SER A 36 6.42 9.44 -3.69
N ALA A 37 7.63 9.47 -4.22
CA ALA A 37 8.36 8.33 -4.77
C ALA A 37 9.81 8.74 -5.01
N ARG A 38 10.67 7.75 -5.27
CA ARG A 38 12.10 8.00 -5.55
C ARG A 38 12.35 8.67 -6.90
N ARG A 39 11.55 8.29 -7.92
CA ARG A 39 11.70 8.79 -9.29
C ARG A 39 10.88 10.07 -9.46
N GLU A 40 11.57 11.18 -9.37
CA GLU A 40 10.95 12.51 -9.44
C GLU A 40 10.27 12.75 -10.78
N GLU A 41 10.89 12.32 -11.88
CA GLU A 41 10.32 12.47 -13.22
C GLU A 41 8.94 11.80 -13.36
N LYS A 42 8.74 10.65 -12.68
CA LYS A 42 7.44 9.97 -12.70
C LYS A 42 6.38 10.74 -11.89
N LEU A 43 6.80 11.37 -10.79
CA LEU A 43 5.89 12.19 -9.99
C LEU A 43 5.46 13.45 -10.78
N LEU A 44 6.41 14.09 -11.44
CA LEU A 44 6.13 15.29 -12.26
C LEU A 44 5.21 14.95 -13.45
N GLU A 45 5.41 13.77 -14.05
CA GLU A 45 4.52 13.27 -15.11
C GLU A 45 3.06 13.15 -14.59
N VAL A 46 2.89 12.55 -13.41
CA VAL A 46 1.56 12.39 -12.81
C VAL A 46 0.97 13.74 -12.42
N ALA A 47 1.79 14.66 -11.92
CA ALA A 47 1.33 15.99 -11.50
C ALA A 47 0.79 16.82 -12.67
N LYS A 48 1.17 16.52 -13.91
CA LYS A 48 0.61 17.18 -15.10
C LYS A 48 -0.90 16.99 -15.23
N HIS A 49 -1.45 15.90 -14.65
CA HIS A 49 -2.90 15.63 -14.68
C HIS A 49 -3.71 16.75 -14.01
N ASN A 50 -3.19 17.30 -12.91
CA ASN A 50 -3.85 18.42 -12.22
C ASN A 50 -2.80 19.22 -11.41
N LYS A 51 -2.12 20.13 -12.08
CA LYS A 51 -0.98 20.89 -11.49
C LYS A 51 -1.36 21.71 -10.26
N LYS A 52 -2.63 22.09 -10.11
CA LYS A 52 -3.09 22.89 -8.96
C LYS A 52 -3.26 22.07 -7.70
N HIS A 53 -3.56 20.77 -7.84
CA HIS A 53 -3.99 19.93 -6.71
C HIS A 53 -3.17 18.66 -6.54
N ILE A 54 -2.11 18.44 -7.34
CA ILE A 54 -1.18 17.32 -7.15
C ILE A 54 0.20 17.88 -6.82
N PHE A 55 0.73 17.50 -5.65
CA PHE A 55 1.97 18.07 -5.11
C PHE A 55 3.04 16.96 -4.99
N PRO A 56 4.01 16.92 -5.92
CA PRO A 56 5.04 15.89 -5.91
C PRO A 56 6.16 16.19 -4.91
N TYR A 57 6.61 15.17 -4.20
CA TYR A 57 7.75 15.21 -3.29
C TYR A 57 8.63 13.99 -3.55
N LYS A 58 9.86 14.21 -4.00
CA LYS A 58 10.85 13.15 -4.11
C LYS A 58 11.11 12.61 -2.71
N LEU A 59 11.06 11.28 -2.55
CA LEU A 59 11.23 10.63 -1.25
C LEU A 59 11.61 9.17 -1.42
N ASP A 60 12.66 8.75 -0.74
CA ASP A 60 12.94 7.34 -0.51
C ASP A 60 12.45 7.00 0.91
N VAL A 61 11.33 6.27 0.99
CA VAL A 61 10.70 5.92 2.28
C VAL A 61 11.63 5.09 3.19
N SER A 62 12.64 4.41 2.62
CA SER A 62 13.60 3.64 3.43
C SER A 62 14.56 4.53 4.22
N LYS A 63 14.62 5.83 3.92
CA LYS A 63 15.50 6.81 4.56
C LYS A 63 14.75 7.55 5.67
N ILE A 64 14.99 7.17 6.92
CA ILE A 64 14.28 7.72 8.09
C ILE A 64 14.31 9.26 8.10
N LYS A 65 15.51 9.85 8.03
CA LYS A 65 15.69 11.33 8.09
C LYS A 65 14.97 12.04 6.93
N GLU A 66 15.00 11.45 5.74
CA GLU A 66 14.33 12.01 4.57
C GLU A 66 12.81 11.98 4.77
N THR A 67 12.29 10.83 5.25
CA THR A 67 10.85 10.65 5.51
C THR A 67 10.37 11.62 6.59
N GLU A 68 11.14 11.77 7.67
CA GLU A 68 10.84 12.72 8.74
C GLU A 68 10.78 14.17 8.21
N THR A 69 11.78 14.55 7.41
CA THR A 69 11.86 15.89 6.82
C THR A 69 10.67 16.18 5.93
N ILE A 70 10.33 15.22 5.05
CA ILE A 70 9.19 15.38 4.13
C ILE A 70 7.87 15.40 4.90
N SER A 71 7.70 14.55 5.91
CA SER A 71 6.49 14.54 6.75
C SER A 71 6.28 15.91 7.43
N LYS A 72 7.35 16.48 8.00
CA LYS A 72 7.29 17.81 8.61
C LYS A 72 6.93 18.90 7.58
N LYS A 73 7.53 18.84 6.38
CA LYS A 73 7.21 19.79 5.29
C LYS A 73 5.75 19.69 4.87
N ILE A 74 5.21 18.47 4.77
CA ILE A 74 3.80 18.22 4.42
C ILE A 74 2.88 18.86 5.48
N ILE A 75 3.10 18.55 6.74
CA ILE A 75 2.27 19.10 7.83
C ILE A 75 2.38 20.63 7.88
N LYS A 76 3.60 21.18 7.74
CA LYS A 76 3.81 22.64 7.74
C LYS A 76 3.06 23.33 6.59
N LYS A 77 3.08 22.73 5.40
CA LYS A 77 2.48 23.37 4.19
C LYS A 77 0.98 23.16 4.10
N PHE A 78 0.51 21.96 4.39
CA PHE A 78 -0.89 21.57 4.14
C PHE A 78 -1.74 21.48 5.42
N GLY A 79 -1.10 21.49 6.57
CA GLY A 79 -1.79 21.18 7.83
C GLY A 79 -2.04 19.67 7.94
N SER A 80 -3.01 19.29 8.75
CA SER A 80 -3.35 17.88 8.94
C SER A 80 -3.81 17.20 7.67
N LEU A 81 -3.39 15.95 7.52
CA LEU A 81 -3.89 15.07 6.47
C LEU A 81 -5.22 14.44 6.90
N ASP A 82 -6.14 14.31 5.96
CA ASP A 82 -7.36 13.52 6.15
C ASP A 82 -7.09 12.03 5.88
N LEU A 83 -6.10 11.72 5.00
CA LEU A 83 -5.86 10.36 4.57
C LEU A 83 -4.36 10.15 4.25
N LEU A 84 -3.81 9.05 4.74
CA LEU A 84 -2.46 8.58 4.39
C LEU A 84 -2.58 7.22 3.71
N ILE A 85 -2.07 7.09 2.47
CA ILE A 85 -2.06 5.82 1.73
C ILE A 85 -0.62 5.33 1.60
N LEU A 86 -0.32 4.26 2.29
CA LEU A 86 1.01 3.64 2.36
C LEU A 86 1.09 2.56 1.27
N ASN A 87 1.45 3.00 0.06
CA ASN A 87 1.42 2.17 -1.15
C ASN A 87 2.83 1.87 -1.70
N ALA A 88 3.85 2.63 -1.31
CA ALA A 88 5.22 2.42 -1.80
C ALA A 88 5.70 1.00 -1.51
N ALA A 89 6.20 0.30 -2.54
CA ALA A 89 6.73 -1.05 -2.38
C ALA A 89 7.65 -1.41 -3.54
N VAL A 90 8.46 -2.43 -3.31
CA VAL A 90 9.23 -3.12 -4.34
C VAL A 90 8.87 -4.61 -4.28
N TYR A 91 9.09 -5.30 -5.39
CA TYR A 91 8.74 -6.70 -5.52
C TYR A 91 9.96 -7.46 -6.05
N SER A 92 10.34 -8.48 -5.33
CA SER A 92 11.39 -9.40 -5.70
C SER A 92 10.83 -10.81 -5.50
N PRO A 93 10.24 -11.42 -6.55
CA PRO A 93 9.74 -12.79 -6.45
C PRO A 93 10.88 -13.79 -6.43
N GLY A 94 10.59 -14.98 -5.94
CA GLY A 94 11.56 -16.06 -6.00
C GLY A 94 11.52 -16.97 -4.80
N SER A 95 12.36 -17.99 -4.87
CA SER A 95 12.49 -18.99 -3.81
C SER A 95 13.28 -18.43 -2.64
N LEU A 96 12.84 -18.73 -1.45
CA LEU A 96 13.66 -18.50 -0.25
C LEU A 96 14.83 -19.45 -0.11
N UNK A 97 14.88 -20.16 -0.89
CA UNK A 97 15.93 -20.93 -1.01
C UNK A 97 17.10 -20.31 -1.45
N LYS A 98 16.97 -19.43 -2.32
CA LYS A 98 18.08 -18.64 -2.91
C LYS A 98 18.04 -17.20 -2.36
N ILE A 99 18.19 -17.02 -1.10
CA ILE A 99 18.14 -15.71 -0.45
C ILE A 99 19.40 -14.89 -0.76
N ASN A 100 19.20 -13.66 -1.26
CA ASN A 100 20.26 -12.66 -1.40
C ASN A 100 20.11 -11.63 -0.28
N PRO A 101 21.07 -11.51 0.64
CA PRO A 101 20.95 -10.60 1.79
C PRO A 101 20.76 -9.14 1.42
N SER A 102 21.39 -8.63 0.37
CA SER A 102 21.26 -7.24 -0.03
C SER A 102 19.87 -6.93 -0.59
N GLU A 103 19.32 -7.85 -1.41
CA GLU A 103 17.94 -7.74 -1.90
C GLU A 103 16.93 -7.88 -0.76
N THR A 104 17.20 -8.80 0.15
CA THR A 104 16.38 -9.00 1.36
C THR A 104 16.25 -7.70 2.13
N LYS A 105 17.40 -7.11 2.46
CA LYS A 105 17.46 -5.84 3.18
C LYS A 105 16.65 -4.77 2.46
N LYS A 106 16.85 -4.63 1.15
CA LYS A 106 16.14 -3.65 0.32
C LYS A 106 14.62 -3.83 0.36
N VAL A 107 14.13 -5.08 0.28
CA VAL A 107 12.69 -5.37 0.32
C VAL A 107 12.11 -5.00 1.68
N ILE A 108 12.79 -5.38 2.76
CA ILE A 108 12.36 -5.07 4.14
C ILE A 108 12.39 -3.56 4.37
N ASP A 109 13.49 -2.91 4.01
CA ASP A 109 13.67 -1.46 4.22
C ASP A 109 12.59 -0.64 3.51
N ILE A 110 12.17 -1.04 2.32
CA ILE A 110 11.18 -0.27 1.56
C ILE A 110 9.76 -0.66 1.97
N ASN A 111 9.46 -1.97 1.99
CA ASN A 111 8.08 -2.44 2.11
C ASN A 111 7.56 -2.42 3.55
N LEU A 112 8.44 -2.55 4.54
CA LEU A 112 8.04 -2.59 5.95
C LEU A 112 8.58 -1.38 6.71
N SER A 113 9.90 -1.23 6.81
CA SER A 113 10.50 -0.09 7.52
C SER A 113 10.04 1.24 6.91
N GLY A 114 10.00 1.34 5.57
CA GLY A 114 9.57 2.55 4.87
C GLY A 114 8.13 2.95 5.15
N VAL A 115 7.26 1.96 5.35
CA VAL A 115 5.88 2.23 5.78
C VAL A 115 5.88 2.77 7.22
N ILE A 116 6.63 2.12 8.10
CA ILE A 116 6.75 2.52 9.52
C ILE A 116 7.32 3.94 9.62
N ASN A 117 8.34 4.27 8.82
CA ASN A 117 8.97 5.60 8.81
C ASN A 117 7.98 6.73 8.50
N CYS A 118 6.93 6.44 7.71
CA CYS A 118 5.93 7.45 7.34
C CYS A 118 4.90 7.71 8.44
N LEU A 119 4.85 6.89 9.49
CA LEU A 119 3.78 6.97 10.49
C LEU A 119 3.99 8.01 11.59
N PRO A 120 5.15 8.14 12.24
CA PRO A 120 5.25 8.86 13.53
C PRO A 120 4.67 10.27 13.53
N ILE A 121 5.12 11.13 12.62
CA ILE A 121 4.69 12.54 12.56
C ILE A 121 3.21 12.66 12.18
N ILE A 122 2.78 11.84 11.22
CA ILE A 122 1.39 11.87 10.75
C ILE A 122 0.44 11.33 11.83
N LEU A 123 0.83 10.24 12.50
CA LEU A 123 0.04 9.68 13.61
C LEU A 123 -0.09 10.67 14.76
N GLU A 124 1.01 11.33 15.12
CA GLU A 124 0.98 12.33 16.19
C GLU A 124 -0.03 13.44 15.87
N ASP A 125 0.02 13.98 14.67
CA ASP A 125 -0.91 15.01 14.22
C ASP A 125 -2.36 14.50 14.21
N MET A 126 -2.62 13.32 13.64
CA MET A 126 -3.96 12.73 13.59
C MET A 126 -4.51 12.45 15.00
N LYS A 127 -3.66 11.97 15.93
CA LYS A 127 -4.04 11.71 17.32
C LYS A 127 -4.42 13.01 18.03
N LYS A 128 -3.65 14.08 17.87
CA LYS A 128 -3.95 15.39 18.44
C LYS A 128 -5.30 15.92 17.96
N LYS A 129 -5.67 15.65 16.71
CA LYS A 129 -6.93 16.13 16.12
C LYS A 129 -8.07 15.14 16.25
N LYS A 130 -7.81 13.96 16.75
CA LYS A 130 -8.80 12.87 16.89
C LYS A 130 -9.53 12.62 15.57
N LYS A 131 -8.79 12.64 14.47
CA LYS A 131 -9.37 12.50 13.12
C LYS A 131 -8.29 12.10 12.13
N GLY A 132 -8.61 11.14 11.25
CA GLY A 132 -7.71 10.73 10.17
C GLY A 132 -8.05 9.35 9.65
N GLN A 133 -7.38 8.99 8.56
CA GLN A 133 -7.53 7.65 7.99
C GLN A 133 -6.18 7.19 7.45
N ILE A 134 -5.85 5.94 7.71
CA ILE A 134 -4.61 5.32 7.24
C ILE A 134 -4.96 4.05 6.45
N VAL A 135 -4.37 3.93 5.27
CA VAL A 135 -4.62 2.80 4.38
C VAL A 135 -3.28 2.13 4.04
N PHE A 136 -3.16 0.86 4.37
CA PHE A 136 -1.99 0.05 4.06
C PHE A 136 -2.26 -0.75 2.78
N VAL A 137 -1.42 -0.60 1.76
CA VAL A 137 -1.54 -1.42 0.55
C VAL A 137 -0.67 -2.66 0.72
N SER A 138 -1.31 -3.76 1.14
CA SER A 138 -0.69 -5.05 1.34
C SER A 138 -0.82 -5.92 0.06
N SER A 139 -1.05 -7.21 0.20
CA SER A 139 -1.18 -8.19 -0.90
C SER A 139 -1.70 -9.51 -0.34
N PRO A 140 -2.44 -10.30 -1.13
CA PRO A 140 -2.80 -11.67 -0.74
C PRO A 140 -1.56 -12.55 -0.43
N ALA A 141 -0.39 -12.20 -0.97
CA ALA A 141 0.87 -12.88 -0.63
C ALA A 141 1.21 -12.77 0.87
N GLY A 142 0.58 -11.85 1.59
CA GLY A 142 0.75 -11.69 3.04
C GLY A 142 -0.27 -12.48 3.87
N TYR A 143 -1.22 -13.18 3.27
CA TYR A 143 -2.23 -13.92 4.04
C TYR A 143 -1.63 -15.15 4.74
N ARG A 144 -0.82 -15.92 4.02
CA ARG A 144 -0.22 -17.14 4.53
C ARG A 144 0.98 -17.54 3.67
N GLY A 145 1.97 -18.21 4.24
CA GLY A 145 3.21 -18.60 3.55
C GLY A 145 2.95 -19.36 2.26
N MET A 146 3.43 -18.81 1.13
CA MET A 146 3.19 -19.37 -0.21
C MET A 146 4.52 -19.43 -0.98
N PRO A 147 4.83 -20.59 -1.60
CA PRO A 147 6.05 -20.70 -2.41
C PRO A 147 6.11 -19.63 -3.49
N GLY A 148 7.29 -19.08 -3.73
CA GLY A 148 7.50 -18.03 -4.73
C GLY A 148 7.18 -16.62 -4.27
N ALA A 149 6.39 -16.46 -3.19
CA ALA A 149 6.09 -15.12 -2.64
C ALA A 149 7.32 -14.50 -1.98
N GLY A 150 8.26 -15.32 -1.53
CA GLY A 150 9.53 -14.86 -0.99
C GLY A 150 9.40 -13.89 0.17
N LEU A 151 10.37 -12.99 0.25
CA LEU A 151 10.38 -11.96 1.29
C LEU A 151 9.29 -10.90 1.09
N TYR A 152 8.81 -10.76 -0.12
CA TYR A 152 7.67 -9.87 -0.38
C TYR A 152 6.47 -10.30 0.48
N GLY A 153 6.15 -11.60 0.49
CA GLY A 153 5.08 -12.14 1.33
C GLY A 153 5.29 -11.83 2.81
N VAL A 154 6.52 -12.00 3.30
CA VAL A 154 6.88 -11.67 4.69
C VAL A 154 6.57 -10.20 5.00
N THR A 155 7.00 -9.28 4.13
CA THR A 155 6.74 -7.85 4.36
C THR A 155 5.25 -7.51 4.29
N LYS A 156 4.50 -8.15 3.41
CA LYS A 156 3.06 -7.89 3.27
C LYS A 156 2.25 -8.49 4.44
N SER A 157 2.70 -9.62 4.99
CA SER A 157 2.16 -10.18 6.23
C SER A 157 2.40 -9.22 7.41
N GLY A 158 3.62 -8.71 7.52
CA GLY A 158 3.97 -7.70 8.53
C GLY A 158 3.11 -6.44 8.43
N LEU A 159 2.81 -5.97 7.20
CA LEU A 159 1.93 -4.80 7.02
C LEU A 159 0.49 -5.10 7.44
N THR A 160 0.00 -6.31 7.19
CA THR A 160 -1.35 -6.70 7.61
C THR A 160 -1.42 -6.73 9.14
N PHE A 161 -0.44 -7.36 9.79
CA PHE A 161 -0.33 -7.40 11.24
C PHE A 161 -0.29 -5.98 11.83
N LEU A 162 0.54 -5.11 11.26
CA LEU A 162 0.65 -3.71 11.69
C LEU A 162 -0.69 -2.98 11.56
N ALA A 163 -1.39 -3.18 10.45
CA ALA A 163 -2.70 -2.55 10.21
C ALA A 163 -3.75 -3.04 11.22
N GLU A 164 -3.75 -4.33 11.54
CA GLU A 164 -4.66 -4.93 12.54
C GLU A 164 -4.41 -4.34 13.92
N THR A 165 -3.15 -4.27 14.33
CA THR A 165 -2.75 -3.67 15.62
C THR A 165 -3.20 -2.22 15.70
N LEU A 166 -2.86 -1.43 14.68
CA LEU A 166 -3.21 -0.01 14.66
C LEU A 166 -4.73 0.23 14.56
N LYS A 167 -5.49 -0.69 13.94
CA LYS A 167 -6.96 -0.58 13.90
C LYS A 167 -7.53 -0.54 15.32
N ILE A 168 -6.98 -1.35 16.22
CA ILE A 168 -7.43 -1.44 17.62
C ILE A 168 -6.92 -0.23 18.43
N GLU A 169 -5.62 0.05 18.32
CA GLU A 169 -4.96 1.08 19.14
C GLU A 169 -5.44 2.50 18.82
N LEU A 170 -5.80 2.76 17.55
CA LEU A 170 -6.18 4.10 17.10
C LEU A 170 -7.68 4.39 17.16
N GLU A 171 -8.49 3.40 17.51
CA GLU A 171 -9.94 3.56 17.63
C GLU A 171 -10.31 4.67 18.62
N LYS A 172 -9.65 4.72 19.77
CA LYS A 172 -9.88 5.75 20.81
C LYS A 172 -9.54 7.18 20.34
N PHE A 173 -8.80 7.30 19.23
CA PHE A 173 -8.47 8.60 18.64
C PHE A 173 -9.36 8.92 17.42
N ASN A 174 -10.37 8.10 17.15
CA ASN A 174 -11.25 8.26 15.97
C ASN A 174 -10.44 8.29 14.65
N ILE A 175 -9.38 7.48 14.58
CA ILE A 175 -8.56 7.33 13.39
C ILE A 175 -8.92 6.00 12.73
N LYS A 176 -9.36 6.07 11.48
CA LYS A 176 -9.75 4.90 10.72
C LYS A 176 -8.53 4.20 10.13
N VAL A 177 -8.47 2.88 10.24
CA VAL A 177 -7.41 2.09 9.62
C VAL A 177 -8.04 1.06 8.70
N GLN A 178 -7.47 0.95 7.48
CA GLN A 178 -7.89 -0.05 6.50
C GLN A 178 -6.66 -0.70 5.86
N VAL A 179 -6.81 -1.95 5.44
CA VAL A 179 -5.79 -2.67 4.66
C VAL A 179 -6.38 -3.05 3.30
N VAL A 180 -5.57 -2.93 2.25
CA VAL A 180 -5.97 -3.29 0.88
C VAL A 180 -5.17 -4.52 0.46
N HIS A 181 -5.86 -5.55 0.00
CA HIS A 181 -5.24 -6.75 -0.59
C HIS A 181 -5.66 -6.84 -2.06
N PRO A 182 -4.91 -6.19 -2.96
CA PRO A 182 -5.20 -6.31 -4.39
C PRO A 182 -4.63 -7.63 -4.92
N GLY A 183 -5.41 -8.33 -5.73
CA GLY A 183 -4.89 -9.47 -6.51
C GLY A 183 -3.91 -8.98 -7.58
N PHE A 184 -3.86 -9.63 -8.72
CA PHE A 184 -2.93 -9.23 -9.77
C PHE A 184 -3.42 -7.97 -10.47
N VAL A 185 -2.57 -6.93 -10.46
CA VAL A 185 -2.84 -5.64 -11.11
C VAL A 185 -1.70 -5.37 -12.09
N LYS A 186 -2.01 -5.08 -13.35
CA LYS A 186 -1.01 -4.84 -14.41
C LYS A 186 -0.21 -3.58 -14.11
N THR A 187 1.02 -3.75 -13.68
CA THR A 187 1.92 -2.67 -13.28
C THR A 187 3.36 -3.08 -13.59
N PRO A 188 4.30 -2.13 -13.64
CA PRO A 188 5.73 -2.51 -13.79
C PRO A 188 6.23 -3.48 -12.72
N MET A 189 5.51 -3.61 -11.62
CA MET A 189 5.84 -4.57 -10.56
C MET A 189 5.47 -6.00 -10.99
N THR A 190 4.28 -6.20 -11.54
CA THR A 190 3.77 -7.52 -11.95
C THR A 190 4.29 -7.96 -13.30
N ASP A 191 4.86 -7.05 -14.09
CA ASP A 191 5.51 -7.41 -15.37
C ASP A 191 6.72 -8.34 -15.15
N LYS A 192 7.21 -8.44 -13.93
CA LYS A 192 8.31 -9.36 -13.54
C LYS A 192 7.83 -10.81 -13.34
N ASN A 193 6.53 -11.04 -13.28
CA ASN A 193 6.00 -12.38 -13.04
C ASN A 193 6.12 -13.25 -14.29
N THR A 194 6.59 -14.48 -14.10
CA THR A 194 6.73 -15.49 -15.16
C THR A 194 5.67 -16.60 -15.05
N PHE A 195 4.70 -16.41 -14.15
CA PHE A 195 3.63 -17.37 -13.89
C PHE A 195 2.27 -16.77 -14.26
N PRO A 196 1.25 -17.62 -14.47
CA PRO A 196 -0.10 -17.14 -14.79
C PRO A 196 -0.66 -16.23 -13.70
N MET A 197 -1.27 -15.13 -14.11
CA MET A 197 -1.90 -14.16 -13.21
C MET A 197 -3.42 -14.16 -13.44
N PRO A 198 -4.15 -15.11 -12.84
CA PRO A 198 -5.59 -15.17 -13.06
C PRO A 198 -6.28 -13.90 -12.55
N PHE A 199 -7.31 -13.49 -13.29
CA PHE A 199 -8.10 -12.30 -12.96
C PHE A 199 -7.28 -11.00 -12.92
N LEU A 200 -6.22 -10.92 -13.76
CA LEU A 200 -5.40 -9.70 -13.89
C LEU A 200 -6.30 -8.51 -14.22
N MET A 201 -6.14 -7.42 -13.49
CA MET A 201 -6.95 -6.22 -13.72
C MET A 201 -6.08 -4.98 -13.97
N SER A 202 -6.67 -3.96 -14.56
CA SER A 202 -5.94 -2.72 -14.80
C SER A 202 -5.78 -1.91 -13.49
N PRO A 203 -4.75 -1.05 -13.42
CA PRO A 203 -4.56 -0.16 -12.26
C PRO A 203 -5.75 0.78 -12.05
N GLU A 204 -6.39 1.23 -13.13
CA GLU A 204 -7.56 2.10 -13.08
C GLU A 204 -8.73 1.40 -12.37
N LYS A 205 -9.01 0.14 -12.76
CA LYS A 205 -10.08 -0.66 -12.14
C LYS A 205 -9.78 -0.90 -10.66
N ALA A 206 -8.54 -1.28 -10.34
CA ALA A 206 -8.11 -1.51 -8.96
C ALA A 206 -8.29 -0.26 -8.11
N SER A 207 -7.85 0.89 -8.63
CA SER A 207 -7.90 2.18 -7.92
C SER A 207 -9.34 2.65 -7.71
N LYS A 208 -10.24 2.44 -8.67
CA LYS A 208 -11.68 2.73 -8.51
C LYS A 208 -12.29 1.89 -7.39
N ILE A 209 -11.95 0.61 -7.31
CA ILE A 209 -12.43 -0.27 -6.22
C ILE A 209 -11.92 0.25 -4.86
N ILE A 210 -10.63 0.56 -4.77
CA ILE A 210 -10.06 1.10 -3.53
C ILE A 210 -10.81 2.38 -3.13
N PHE A 211 -10.88 3.36 -4.03
CA PHE A 211 -11.48 4.67 -3.77
C PHE A 211 -12.94 4.53 -3.29
N SER A 212 -13.74 3.71 -3.97
CA SER A 212 -15.16 3.52 -3.62
C SER A 212 -15.37 2.90 -2.24
N LYS A 213 -14.37 2.15 -1.73
CA LYS A 213 -14.47 1.47 -0.44
C LYS A 213 -13.85 2.24 0.72
N LEU A 214 -13.12 3.33 0.45
CA LEU A 214 -12.46 4.09 1.52
C LEU A 214 -13.44 4.67 2.55
N ASN A 215 -14.62 5.06 2.13
CA ASN A 215 -15.63 5.62 3.05
C ASN A 215 -16.44 4.54 3.78
N SER A 216 -16.36 3.28 3.36
CA SER A 216 -17.09 2.19 4.03
C SER A 216 -16.41 1.80 5.35
N ASN A 217 -17.13 1.16 6.24
CA ASN A 217 -16.60 0.74 7.55
C ASN A 217 -15.82 -0.58 7.51
N VAL A 218 -15.57 -1.13 6.32
CA VAL A 218 -14.80 -2.38 6.22
C VAL A 218 -13.32 -2.12 6.56
N PHE A 219 -12.73 -3.01 7.33
CA PHE A 219 -11.30 -2.96 7.63
C PHE A 219 -10.48 -3.39 6.42
N GLU A 220 -10.91 -4.46 5.74
CA GLU A 220 -10.18 -5.04 4.63
C GLU A 220 -10.87 -4.81 3.29
N ILE A 221 -10.14 -4.21 2.35
CA ILE A 221 -10.56 -4.03 0.96
C ILE A 221 -9.80 -5.06 0.12
N TYR A 222 -10.50 -6.09 -0.37
CA TYR A 222 -9.85 -7.15 -1.16
C TYR A 222 -10.58 -7.40 -2.49
N PHE A 223 -9.82 -7.64 -3.52
CA PHE A 223 -10.36 -7.86 -4.88
C PHE A 223 -9.31 -8.52 -5.78
N PRO A 224 -9.76 -9.32 -6.78
CA PRO A 224 -11.14 -9.74 -7.02
C PRO A 224 -11.58 -10.84 -6.04
N LYS A 225 -12.84 -10.85 -5.72
CA LYS A 225 -13.40 -11.82 -4.76
C LYS A 225 -13.21 -13.26 -5.24
N SER A 226 -13.33 -13.49 -6.57
CA SER A 226 -13.15 -14.81 -7.19
C SER A 226 -11.77 -15.43 -6.89
N LEU A 227 -10.74 -14.62 -6.72
CA LEU A 227 -9.40 -15.11 -6.39
C LEU A 227 -9.21 -15.15 -4.87
N LEU A 228 -9.61 -14.08 -4.17
CA LEU A 228 -9.20 -13.92 -2.78
C LEU A 228 -10.08 -14.66 -1.77
N ILE A 229 -11.35 -14.93 -2.08
CA ILE A 229 -12.19 -15.74 -1.17
C ILE A 229 -11.62 -17.17 -1.04
N PRO A 230 -11.32 -17.89 -2.14
CA PRO A 230 -10.67 -19.21 -1.99
C PRO A 230 -9.34 -19.13 -1.23
N MET A 231 -8.52 -18.12 -1.47
CA MET A 231 -7.25 -17.96 -0.74
C MET A 231 -7.49 -17.77 0.76
N LYS A 232 -8.48 -16.99 1.14
CA LYS A 232 -8.82 -16.78 2.57
C LYS A 232 -9.35 -18.07 3.21
N LEU A 233 -10.14 -18.85 2.48
CA LEU A 233 -10.60 -20.15 2.98
C LEU A 233 -9.42 -21.12 3.20
N LEU A 234 -8.44 -21.10 2.30
CA LEU A 234 -7.21 -21.90 2.48
C LEU A 234 -6.46 -21.51 3.76
N CYS A 235 -6.52 -20.24 4.16
CA CYS A 235 -5.84 -19.76 5.37
C CYS A 235 -6.44 -20.33 6.66
N LEU A 236 -7.71 -20.77 6.63
CA LEU A 236 -8.39 -21.35 7.80
C LEU A 236 -8.02 -22.81 8.03
N LEU A 237 -7.41 -23.47 7.04
CA LEU A 237 -7.11 -24.89 7.13
C LEU A 237 -5.97 -25.18 8.11
N PRO A 238 -6.03 -26.31 8.87
CA PRO A 238 -4.88 -26.76 9.65
C PRO A 238 -3.64 -26.92 8.77
N TYR A 239 -2.46 -26.71 9.34
CA TYR A 239 -1.18 -26.70 8.59
C TYR A 239 -0.98 -27.94 7.72
N LYS A 240 -1.30 -29.13 8.25
CA LYS A 240 -1.13 -30.40 7.53
C LYS A 240 -1.91 -30.42 6.21
N ILE A 241 -3.16 -29.97 6.25
CA ILE A 241 -4.05 -29.90 5.07
C ILE A 241 -3.56 -28.79 4.13
N TYR A 242 -3.25 -27.63 4.67
CA TYR A 242 -2.76 -26.49 3.89
C TYR A 242 -1.50 -26.86 3.09
N PHE A 243 -0.49 -27.43 3.74
CA PHE A 243 0.77 -27.79 3.08
C PHE A 243 0.56 -28.88 2.03
N PHE A 244 -0.33 -29.86 2.28
CA PHE A 244 -0.66 -30.88 1.30
C PHE A 244 -1.26 -30.26 0.04
N LEU A 245 -2.24 -29.36 0.20
CA LEU A 245 -2.89 -28.71 -0.94
C LEU A 245 -1.91 -27.77 -1.71
N ILE A 246 -1.12 -27.00 -0.99
CA ILE A 246 -0.15 -26.09 -1.64
C ILE A 246 0.85 -26.91 -2.47
N LYS A 247 1.41 -28.00 -1.93
CA LYS A 247 2.34 -28.85 -2.67
C LYS A 247 1.70 -29.49 -3.91
N LYS A 248 0.41 -29.84 -3.81
CA LYS A 248 -0.31 -30.50 -4.92
C LYS A 248 -0.68 -29.52 -6.05
N PHE A 249 -1.07 -28.32 -5.71
CA PHE A 249 -1.64 -27.37 -6.69
C PHE A 249 -0.73 -26.21 -7.09
N ILE A 250 0.33 -25.94 -6.34
CA ILE A 250 1.24 -24.85 -6.66
C ILE A 250 2.61 -25.40 -7.04
N LYS A 251 3.04 -25.10 -8.27
CA LYS A 251 4.36 -25.48 -8.74
C LYS A 251 5.41 -24.79 -7.87
N LEU A 252 6.28 -25.58 -7.26
CA LEU A 252 7.35 -25.05 -6.41
C LEU A 252 8.39 -24.34 -7.28
N PRO A 253 8.93 -23.20 -6.83
CA PRO A 253 10.03 -22.55 -7.54
C PRO A 253 11.30 -23.39 -7.45
N GLU A 254 12.03 -23.50 -8.54
CA GLU A 254 13.32 -24.19 -8.61
C GLU A 254 14.43 -23.41 -7.90
#